data_c134d07f768196aad4946f62e5c11be3
#
_entry.id   c134d07f768196aad4946f62e5c11be3
#
_cell.length_a   1.000
_cell.length_b   1.000
_cell.length_c   1.000
_cell.angle_alpha   90.00
_cell.angle_beta   90.00
_cell.angle_gamma   90.00
#
_symmetry.space_group_name_H-M   'P 1'
#
loop_
_entity.id
_entity.type
_entity.pdbx_description
1 polymer ?
#
loop_
_entity_poly.entity_id
_entity_poly.type
_entity_poly.pdbx_seq_one_letter_code
_entity_poly.pdbx_strand_id
1 'polypeptide(L)'
;ELTMQLDDFAELILKPRVSQLAASVDADVANAYKSIYGSVGTPGTTPATSLVLLQAQQKLNEMATPMSPRYATVNPAANAGLVEGMKGFFNPTGTISKQFANGMMSTGVLGYDEINMSQSVVNHTTGTWGTTITSTSTVATQGQATLDISFTGSGKTWKQGDVFTIANVYAVNPQTR
;
A
#
# COMPACT_ATOMS: atom_id res chain seq x y z
N GLU A 1 3.71 34.09 38.35
CA GLU A 1 3.99 32.62 38.34
C GLU A 1 2.79 31.92 37.75
N LEU A 2 2.93 31.48 36.50
CA LEU A 2 1.90 30.67 35.84
C LEU A 2 2.02 29.24 36.37
N THR A 3 1.31 28.93 37.41
CA THR A 3 1.06 27.55 37.83
C THR A 3 0.10 26.92 36.85
N MET A 4 0.61 26.25 35.88
CA MET A 4 -0.17 25.42 34.98
C MET A 4 -0.70 24.23 35.77
N GLN A 5 -2.02 24.03 35.79
CA GLN A 5 -2.58 22.86 36.44
C GLN A 5 -2.18 21.61 35.72
N LEU A 6 -2.05 20.48 36.43
CA LEU A 6 -1.55 19.22 35.87
C LEU A 6 -2.41 18.73 34.71
N ASP A 7 -3.72 18.98 34.77
CA ASP A 7 -4.66 18.62 33.71
C ASP A 7 -4.44 19.47 32.44
N ASP A 8 -4.20 20.79 32.60
CA ASP A 8 -3.88 21.68 31.47
C ASP A 8 -2.54 21.28 30.80
N PHE A 9 -1.55 20.88 31.58
CA PHE A 9 -0.28 20.36 31.05
C PHE A 9 -0.48 19.08 30.26
N ALA A 10 -1.30 18.15 30.74
CA ALA A 10 -1.61 16.93 30.05
C ALA A 10 -2.33 17.18 28.72
N GLU A 11 -3.31 18.09 28.70
CA GLU A 11 -4.05 18.39 27.47
C GLU A 11 -3.27 19.19 26.45
N LEU A 12 -2.55 20.23 26.85
CA LEU A 12 -1.88 21.14 25.95
C LEU A 12 -0.52 20.64 25.45
N ILE A 13 0.17 19.85 26.26
CA ILE A 13 1.54 19.42 25.95
C ILE A 13 1.66 17.92 25.71
N LEU A 14 1.11 17.08 26.61
CA LEU A 14 1.30 15.63 26.50
C LEU A 14 0.47 15.02 25.39
N LYS A 15 -0.82 15.30 25.28
CA LYS A 15 -1.71 14.73 24.25
C LYS A 15 -1.20 14.97 22.82
N PRO A 16 -0.81 16.21 22.41
CA PRO A 16 -0.27 16.44 21.07
C PRO A 16 1.05 15.70 20.80
N ARG A 17 1.91 15.60 21.81
CA ARG A 17 3.21 14.89 21.68
C ARG A 17 3.03 13.39 21.54
N VAL A 18 2.15 12.80 22.34
CA VAL A 18 1.83 11.36 22.24
C VAL A 18 1.17 11.05 20.90
N SER A 19 0.25 11.91 20.43
CA SER A 19 -0.37 11.76 19.12
C SER A 19 0.66 11.82 17.98
N GLN A 20 1.62 12.72 18.07
CA GLN A 20 2.68 12.85 17.07
C GLN A 20 3.61 11.62 17.08
N LEU A 21 3.93 11.08 18.26
CA LEU A 21 4.69 9.85 18.39
C LEU A 21 3.94 8.65 17.79
N ALA A 22 2.65 8.52 18.09
CA ALA A 22 1.81 7.47 17.53
C ALA A 22 1.74 7.55 15.99
N ALA A 23 1.58 8.75 15.43
CA ALA A 23 1.58 8.95 13.99
C ALA A 23 2.95 8.60 13.34
N SER A 24 4.06 8.86 14.02
CA SER A 24 5.40 8.47 13.55
C SER A 24 5.55 6.95 13.50
N VAL A 25 5.12 6.25 14.54
CA VAL A 25 5.16 4.78 14.58
C VAL A 25 4.25 4.18 13.50
N ASP A 26 3.05 4.71 13.32
CA ASP A 26 2.12 4.26 12.27
C ASP A 26 2.70 4.45 10.87
N ALA A 27 3.37 5.58 10.62
CA ALA A 27 4.07 5.83 9.36
C ALA A 27 5.24 4.86 9.12
N ASP A 28 5.99 4.49 10.14
CA ASP A 28 7.07 3.52 10.05
C ASP A 28 6.53 2.12 9.72
N VAL A 29 5.45 1.71 10.36
CA VAL A 29 4.75 0.45 10.05
C VAL A 29 4.22 0.48 8.61
N ALA A 30 3.60 1.58 8.19
CA ALA A 30 3.11 1.73 6.82
C ALA A 30 4.25 1.66 5.78
N ASN A 31 5.47 2.08 6.11
CA ASN A 31 6.64 1.97 5.24
C ASN A 31 7.15 0.54 5.03
N ALA A 32 6.66 -0.45 5.77
CA ALA A 32 7.03 -1.86 5.61
C ALA A 32 6.71 -2.42 4.20
N TYR A 33 5.82 -1.77 3.43
CA TYR A 33 5.55 -2.15 2.03
C TYR A 33 6.81 -2.21 1.16
N LYS A 34 7.84 -1.41 1.49
CA LYS A 34 9.11 -1.37 0.76
C LYS A 34 9.90 -2.69 0.81
N SER A 35 9.57 -3.56 1.74
CA SER A 35 10.18 -4.88 1.89
C SER A 35 9.32 -6.00 1.29
N ILE A 36 8.17 -5.67 0.71
CA ILE A 36 7.23 -6.63 0.14
C ILE A 36 7.34 -6.58 -1.38
N TYR A 37 7.59 -7.75 -1.99
CA TYR A 37 7.73 -7.88 -3.45
C TYR A 37 6.39 -7.97 -4.20
N GLY A 38 5.29 -8.25 -3.52
CA GLY A 38 3.97 -8.34 -4.13
C GLY A 38 3.36 -6.97 -4.38
N SER A 39 3.12 -6.63 -5.63
CA SER A 39 2.49 -5.38 -6.02
C SER A 39 1.39 -5.60 -7.05
N VAL A 40 0.40 -4.72 -7.06
CA VAL A 40 -0.75 -4.72 -7.98
C VAL A 40 -1.05 -3.28 -8.39
N GLY A 41 -1.59 -3.13 -9.59
CA GLY A 41 -1.92 -1.83 -10.16
C GLY A 41 -0.77 -1.23 -10.97
N THR A 42 -0.97 0.01 -11.42
CA THR A 42 0.03 0.75 -12.19
C THR A 42 0.78 1.71 -11.26
N PRO A 43 2.09 1.59 -11.12
CA PRO A 43 2.88 2.51 -10.30
C PRO A 43 2.64 3.96 -10.68
N GLY A 44 2.55 4.84 -9.68
CA GLY A 44 2.29 6.27 -9.88
C GLY A 44 0.83 6.65 -10.08
N THR A 45 -0.09 5.70 -10.10
CA THR A 45 -1.54 5.96 -10.18
C THR A 45 -2.24 5.63 -8.88
N THR A 46 -3.16 6.51 -8.48
CA THR A 46 -4.03 6.25 -7.33
C THR A 46 -5.15 5.30 -7.75
N PRO A 47 -5.42 4.21 -7.01
CA PRO A 47 -6.52 3.31 -7.34
C PRO A 47 -7.86 4.04 -7.26
N ALA A 48 -8.62 4.03 -8.36
CA ALA A 48 -9.93 4.66 -8.47
C ALA A 48 -11.05 3.66 -8.77
N THR A 49 -10.73 2.38 -8.91
CA THR A 49 -11.70 1.33 -9.25
C THR A 49 -11.57 0.15 -8.30
N SER A 50 -12.69 -0.51 -8.05
CA SER A 50 -12.74 -1.76 -7.28
C SER A 50 -11.90 -2.88 -7.92
N LEU A 51 -11.62 -2.80 -9.22
CA LEU A 51 -10.82 -3.78 -9.94
C LEU A 51 -9.42 -3.94 -9.32
N VAL A 52 -8.79 -2.85 -8.89
CA VAL A 52 -7.44 -2.90 -8.28
C VAL A 52 -7.45 -3.70 -6.97
N LEU A 53 -8.50 -3.54 -6.16
CA LEU A 53 -8.67 -4.32 -4.92
C LEU A 53 -8.93 -5.80 -5.22
N LEU A 54 -9.73 -6.10 -6.25
CA LEU A 54 -9.97 -7.47 -6.70
C LEU A 54 -8.71 -8.13 -7.26
N GLN A 55 -7.88 -7.39 -8.00
CA GLN A 55 -6.58 -7.87 -8.47
C GLN A 55 -5.60 -8.14 -7.30
N ALA A 56 -5.64 -7.30 -6.26
CA ALA A 56 -4.86 -7.55 -5.06
C ALA A 56 -5.33 -8.82 -4.34
N GLN A 57 -6.63 -9.04 -4.23
CA GLN A 57 -7.21 -10.28 -3.70
C GLN A 57 -6.82 -11.49 -4.55
N GLN A 58 -6.91 -11.37 -5.88
CA GLN A 58 -6.48 -12.42 -6.81
C GLN A 58 -5.02 -12.81 -6.55
N LYS A 59 -4.14 -11.83 -6.45
CA LYS A 59 -2.72 -12.07 -6.18
C LYS A 59 -2.47 -12.77 -4.85
N LEU A 60 -3.18 -12.38 -3.80
CA LEU A 60 -3.13 -13.07 -2.52
C LEU A 60 -3.58 -14.54 -2.62
N ASN A 61 -4.64 -14.81 -3.40
CA ASN A 61 -5.11 -16.17 -3.64
C ASN A 61 -4.11 -17.01 -4.43
N GLU A 62 -3.50 -16.42 -5.48
CA GLU A 62 -2.46 -17.08 -6.27
C GLU A 62 -1.21 -17.41 -5.45
N MET A 63 -0.93 -16.61 -4.41
CA MET A 63 0.16 -16.86 -3.47
C MET A 63 -0.23 -17.76 -2.29
N ALA A 64 -1.39 -18.40 -2.36
CA ALA A 64 -1.90 -19.30 -1.32
C ALA A 64 -2.01 -18.66 0.08
N THR A 65 -2.30 -17.37 0.15
CA THR A 65 -2.52 -16.68 1.43
C THR A 65 -3.88 -17.07 2.01
N PRO A 66 -4.03 -17.23 3.33
CA PRO A 66 -5.32 -17.51 3.97
C PRO A 66 -6.42 -16.55 3.51
N MET A 67 -7.64 -17.06 3.37
CA MET A 67 -8.77 -16.27 2.86
C MET A 67 -9.34 -15.30 3.90
N SER A 68 -9.12 -15.55 5.18
CA SER A 68 -9.57 -14.71 6.31
C SER A 68 -8.62 -14.93 7.50
N PRO A 69 -8.33 -13.89 8.30
CA PRO A 69 -8.75 -12.50 8.10
C PRO A 69 -7.87 -11.77 7.07
N ARG A 70 -8.49 -10.89 6.27
CA ARG A 70 -7.80 -10.02 5.31
C ARG A 70 -8.17 -8.56 5.54
N TYR A 71 -7.18 -7.73 5.67
CA TYR A 71 -7.33 -6.29 5.90
C TYR A 71 -6.66 -5.50 4.78
N ALA A 72 -7.26 -4.38 4.44
CA ALA A 72 -6.65 -3.42 3.52
C ALA A 72 -6.60 -2.03 4.17
N THR A 73 -5.49 -1.34 4.00
CA THR A 73 -5.36 0.05 4.44
C THR A 73 -5.06 0.92 3.25
N VAL A 74 -5.85 1.96 3.06
CA VAL A 74 -5.74 2.88 1.92
C VAL A 74 -5.49 4.31 2.39
N ASN A 75 -4.84 5.10 1.56
CA ASN A 75 -4.69 6.53 1.83
C ASN A 75 -6.00 7.29 1.50
N PRO A 76 -6.17 8.53 1.98
CA PRO A 76 -7.38 9.31 1.74
C PRO A 76 -7.72 9.51 0.27
N ALA A 77 -6.71 9.70 -0.59
CA ALA A 77 -6.92 9.88 -2.02
C ALA A 77 -7.43 8.59 -2.70
N ALA A 78 -6.86 7.44 -2.35
CA ALA A 78 -7.34 6.15 -2.84
C ALA A 78 -8.75 5.85 -2.33
N ASN A 79 -9.04 6.13 -1.05
CA ASN A 79 -10.37 5.96 -0.50
C ASN A 79 -11.42 6.78 -1.27
N ALA A 80 -11.15 8.06 -1.53
CA ALA A 80 -12.04 8.92 -2.29
C ALA A 80 -12.26 8.39 -3.72
N GLY A 81 -11.19 7.94 -4.40
CA GLY A 81 -11.29 7.37 -5.74
C GLY A 81 -12.09 6.06 -5.78
N LEU A 82 -11.91 5.19 -4.80
CA LEU A 82 -12.63 3.92 -4.69
C LEU A 82 -14.13 4.14 -4.42
N VAL A 83 -14.47 5.04 -3.50
CA VAL A 83 -15.86 5.41 -3.21
C VAL A 83 -16.54 6.00 -4.44
N GLU A 84 -15.88 6.93 -5.16
CA GLU A 84 -16.40 7.48 -6.42
C GLU A 84 -16.56 6.41 -7.49
N GLY A 85 -15.60 5.50 -7.63
CA GLY A 85 -15.67 4.40 -8.60
C GLY A 85 -16.81 3.42 -8.35
N MET A 86 -17.33 3.35 -7.12
CA MET A 86 -18.42 2.46 -6.73
C MET A 86 -19.77 3.15 -6.61
N LYS A 87 -19.89 4.43 -6.91
CA LYS A 87 -21.15 5.19 -6.78
C LYS A 87 -22.34 4.57 -7.51
N GLY A 88 -22.10 3.86 -8.62
CA GLY A 88 -23.14 3.16 -9.36
C GLY A 88 -23.76 1.97 -8.64
N PHE A 89 -23.11 1.46 -7.60
CA PHE A 89 -23.60 0.35 -6.77
C PHE A 89 -24.28 0.82 -5.48
N PHE A 90 -24.32 2.13 -5.23
CA PHE A 90 -24.96 2.68 -4.04
C PHE A 90 -26.49 2.51 -4.12
N ASN A 91 -26.96 1.45 -3.51
CA ASN A 91 -28.37 1.22 -3.29
C ASN A 91 -28.68 1.52 -1.80
N PRO A 92 -29.78 2.19 -1.46
CA PRO A 92 -30.08 2.65 -0.09
C PRO A 92 -30.45 1.51 0.88
N THR A 93 -29.75 0.38 0.81
CA THR A 93 -29.98 -0.77 1.70
C THR A 93 -28.72 -1.11 2.49
N GLY A 94 -28.81 -0.97 3.81
CA GLY A 94 -27.86 -1.54 4.75
C GLY A 94 -26.43 -0.95 4.70
N THR A 95 -25.45 -1.79 4.41
CA THR A 95 -24.02 -1.49 4.50
C THR A 95 -23.58 -0.42 3.49
N ILE A 96 -24.13 -0.44 2.28
CA ILE A 96 -23.80 0.49 1.19
C ILE A 96 -24.27 1.91 1.52
N SER A 97 -25.40 2.05 2.18
CA SER A 97 -25.88 3.36 2.66
C SER A 97 -24.91 4.01 3.67
N LYS A 98 -24.32 3.21 4.56
CA LYS A 98 -23.32 3.69 5.52
C LYS A 98 -22.01 4.10 4.84
N GLN A 99 -21.57 3.35 3.83
CA GLN A 99 -20.38 3.70 3.04
C GLN A 99 -20.56 5.05 2.36
N PHE A 100 -21.71 5.28 1.75
CA PHE A 100 -22.04 6.56 1.12
C PHE A 100 -22.09 7.69 2.13
N ALA A 101 -22.79 7.50 3.26
CA ALA A 101 -22.95 8.53 4.28
C ALA A 101 -21.62 8.94 4.93
N ASN A 102 -20.71 7.99 5.15
CA ASN A 102 -19.43 8.22 5.81
C ASN A 102 -18.27 8.49 4.86
N GLY A 103 -18.46 8.29 3.55
CA GLY A 103 -17.39 8.43 2.56
C GLY A 103 -16.22 7.46 2.77
N MET A 104 -16.46 6.33 3.43
CA MET A 104 -15.45 5.33 3.76
C MET A 104 -15.88 3.95 3.28
N MET A 105 -14.91 3.12 2.88
CA MET A 105 -15.16 1.72 2.60
C MET A 105 -15.56 1.00 3.89
N SER A 106 -16.43 0.01 3.76
CA SER A 106 -16.99 -0.73 4.91
C SER A 106 -16.32 -2.10 5.07
N THR A 107 -16.71 -2.78 6.14
CA THR A 107 -16.35 -4.16 6.44
C THR A 107 -17.02 -5.16 5.48
N GLY A 108 -16.35 -6.26 5.19
CA GLY A 108 -16.90 -7.37 4.40
C GLY A 108 -17.12 -7.05 2.93
N VAL A 109 -16.26 -6.24 2.31
CA VAL A 109 -16.39 -5.82 0.91
C VAL A 109 -15.21 -6.33 0.08
N LEU A 110 -15.49 -6.80 -1.13
CA LEU A 110 -14.48 -7.21 -2.13
C LEU A 110 -13.50 -8.29 -1.62
N GLY A 111 -13.95 -9.15 -0.68
CA GLY A 111 -13.11 -10.22 -0.13
C GLY A 111 -12.12 -9.78 0.96
N TYR A 112 -12.30 -8.58 1.49
CA TYR A 112 -11.61 -8.09 2.67
C TYR A 112 -12.56 -8.04 3.85
N ASP A 113 -12.10 -8.47 5.02
CA ASP A 113 -12.87 -8.37 6.25
C ASP A 113 -13.07 -6.91 6.65
N GLU A 114 -12.05 -6.08 6.42
CA GLU A 114 -12.10 -4.66 6.71
C GLU A 114 -11.20 -3.85 5.78
N ILE A 115 -11.67 -2.70 5.35
CA ILE A 115 -10.90 -1.70 4.58
C ILE A 115 -10.84 -0.42 5.39
N ASN A 116 -9.66 -0.09 5.86
CA ASN A 116 -9.39 1.08 6.71
C ASN A 116 -8.72 2.20 5.92
N MET A 117 -9.01 3.44 6.28
CA MET A 117 -8.31 4.61 5.77
C MET A 117 -7.30 5.08 6.81
N SER A 118 -6.04 5.25 6.40
CA SER A 118 -5.00 5.86 7.22
C SER A 118 -4.30 6.98 6.47
N GLN A 119 -4.07 8.10 7.17
CA GLN A 119 -3.28 9.22 6.64
C GLN A 119 -1.78 8.92 6.64
N SER A 120 -1.36 7.90 7.38
CA SER A 120 0.05 7.48 7.49
C SER A 120 0.52 6.67 6.28
N VAL A 121 -0.40 6.23 5.41
CA VAL A 121 -0.04 5.55 4.16
C VAL A 121 0.55 6.57 3.19
N VAL A 122 1.85 6.50 2.99
CA VAL A 122 2.60 7.42 2.14
C VAL A 122 2.54 7.02 0.67
N ASN A 123 2.64 8.01 -0.21
CA ASN A 123 2.84 7.77 -1.63
C ASN A 123 4.31 7.45 -1.90
N HIS A 124 4.56 6.35 -2.59
CA HIS A 124 5.91 6.01 -3.02
C HIS A 124 6.40 6.95 -4.13
N THR A 125 7.56 7.55 -3.92
CA THR A 125 8.24 8.32 -4.96
C THR A 125 9.35 7.47 -5.55
N THR A 126 9.17 7.02 -6.78
CA THR A 126 10.15 6.19 -7.49
C THR A 126 11.49 6.88 -7.67
N GLY A 127 12.53 6.10 -7.87
CA GLY A 127 13.83 6.60 -8.30
C GLY A 127 13.79 7.19 -9.72
N THR A 128 14.87 7.84 -10.13
CA THR A 128 15.02 8.37 -11.49
C THR A 128 15.68 7.33 -12.38
N TRP A 129 14.92 6.37 -12.84
CA TRP A 129 15.40 5.37 -13.82
C TRP A 129 14.71 5.61 -15.17
N GLY A 130 15.41 5.33 -16.27
CA GLY A 130 14.86 5.51 -17.62
C GLY A 130 13.93 4.35 -18.02
N THR A 131 13.44 4.40 -19.23
CA THR A 131 12.57 3.37 -19.82
C THR A 131 13.27 2.05 -20.09
N THR A 132 14.59 2.03 -20.19
CA THR A 132 15.37 0.83 -20.51
C THR A 132 16.34 0.54 -19.37
N ILE A 133 16.16 -0.61 -18.76
CA ILE A 133 17.04 -1.16 -17.75
C ILE A 133 17.68 -2.39 -18.37
N THR A 134 19.00 -2.44 -18.36
CA THR A 134 19.75 -3.59 -18.87
C THR A 134 20.43 -4.29 -17.71
N SER A 135 20.21 -5.59 -17.56
CA SER A 135 21.04 -6.37 -16.65
C SER A 135 22.39 -6.62 -17.33
N THR A 136 23.46 -6.20 -16.66
CA THR A 136 24.84 -6.47 -17.09
C THR A 136 25.40 -7.74 -16.47
N SER A 137 24.70 -8.29 -15.49
CA SER A 137 25.11 -9.51 -14.83
C SER A 137 24.64 -10.73 -15.61
N THR A 138 25.59 -11.53 -16.04
CA THR A 138 25.28 -12.91 -16.42
C THR A 138 25.07 -13.68 -15.12
N VAL A 139 23.82 -13.78 -14.67
CA VAL A 139 23.48 -14.61 -13.50
C VAL A 139 23.66 -16.07 -13.93
N ALA A 140 24.87 -16.55 -13.83
CA ALA A 140 25.22 -17.91 -14.24
C ALA A 140 25.06 -18.95 -13.14
N THR A 141 24.82 -18.49 -11.91
CA THR A 141 24.80 -19.38 -10.73
C THR A 141 23.41 -19.39 -10.10
N GLN A 142 22.80 -20.54 -10.03
CA GLN A 142 21.54 -20.74 -9.31
C GLN A 142 21.71 -20.44 -7.82
N GLY A 143 20.77 -19.69 -7.23
CA GLY A 143 20.79 -19.32 -5.81
C GLY A 143 21.54 -18.01 -5.52
N GLN A 144 21.95 -17.26 -6.52
CA GLN A 144 22.55 -15.95 -6.32
C GLN A 144 21.53 -14.96 -5.77
N ALA A 145 21.88 -14.23 -4.70
CA ALA A 145 21.02 -13.29 -4.01
C ALA A 145 21.10 -11.84 -4.56
N THR A 146 22.04 -11.58 -5.47
CA THR A 146 22.29 -10.24 -6.02
C THR A 146 22.15 -10.26 -7.55
N LEU A 147 21.52 -9.21 -8.06
CA LEU A 147 21.40 -8.92 -9.47
C LEU A 147 22.05 -7.57 -9.76
N ASP A 148 23.09 -7.55 -10.58
CA ASP A 148 23.71 -6.31 -11.01
C ASP A 148 22.91 -5.70 -12.16
N ILE A 149 22.51 -4.45 -11.98
CA ILE A 149 21.69 -3.73 -12.94
C ILE A 149 22.42 -2.45 -13.34
N SER A 150 22.53 -2.22 -14.65
CA SER A 150 23.03 -0.95 -15.17
C SER A 150 21.91 -0.15 -15.83
N PHE A 151 22.01 1.15 -15.68
CA PHE A 151 21.11 2.10 -16.30
C PHE A 151 21.76 2.77 -17.49
N THR A 152 20.98 2.99 -18.52
CA THR A 152 21.43 3.83 -19.64
C THR A 152 21.29 5.30 -19.24
N GLY A 153 22.40 6.01 -19.16
CA GLY A 153 22.47 7.44 -18.81
C GLY A 153 23.00 7.69 -17.38
N SER A 154 23.52 8.88 -17.16
CA SER A 154 24.04 9.33 -15.87
C SER A 154 22.92 9.83 -14.95
N GLY A 155 23.17 9.77 -13.64
CA GLY A 155 22.24 10.31 -12.61
C GLY A 155 20.98 9.46 -12.38
N LYS A 156 20.99 8.19 -12.77
CA LYS A 156 19.90 7.25 -12.51
C LYS A 156 20.06 6.63 -11.13
N THR A 157 18.94 6.49 -10.43
CA THR A 157 18.92 5.94 -9.07
C THR A 157 17.72 5.03 -8.88
N TRP A 158 17.90 3.98 -8.09
CA TRP A 158 16.81 3.18 -7.51
C TRP A 158 16.51 3.63 -6.10
N LYS A 159 15.26 3.50 -5.72
CA LYS A 159 14.84 3.64 -4.33
C LYS A 159 14.26 2.33 -3.83
N GLN A 160 14.44 2.07 -2.55
CA GLN A 160 13.79 0.94 -1.90
C GLN A 160 12.27 1.06 -2.03
N GLY A 161 11.64 -0.01 -2.50
CA GLY A 161 10.21 -0.04 -2.79
C GLY A 161 9.86 0.16 -4.27
N ASP A 162 10.85 0.45 -5.13
CA ASP A 162 10.63 0.45 -6.58
C ASP A 162 10.32 -0.96 -7.07
N VAL A 163 9.33 -1.06 -7.95
CA VAL A 163 8.86 -2.34 -8.50
C VAL A 163 9.30 -2.47 -9.95
N PHE A 164 9.84 -3.62 -10.31
CA PHE A 164 10.24 -3.95 -11.66
C PHE A 164 9.80 -5.36 -12.04
N THR A 165 9.72 -5.62 -13.33
CA THR A 165 9.43 -6.93 -13.88
C THR A 165 10.60 -7.41 -14.73
N ILE A 166 10.85 -8.71 -14.71
CA ILE A 166 11.87 -9.35 -15.55
C ILE A 166 11.14 -10.14 -16.62
N ALA A 167 11.49 -9.93 -17.87
CA ALA A 167 10.89 -10.66 -18.98
C ALA A 167 11.12 -12.17 -18.83
N ASN A 168 10.08 -12.96 -19.09
CA ASN A 168 10.09 -14.43 -18.98
C ASN A 168 10.29 -14.99 -17.56
N VAL A 169 10.15 -14.16 -16.53
CA VAL A 169 10.14 -14.60 -15.14
C VAL A 169 8.72 -14.42 -14.59
N TYR A 170 8.15 -15.50 -14.09
CA TYR A 170 6.77 -15.53 -13.59
C TYR A 170 6.75 -15.89 -12.12
N ALA A 171 5.77 -15.33 -11.41
CA ALA A 171 5.49 -15.75 -10.04
C ALA A 171 4.94 -17.19 -10.04
N VAL A 172 5.39 -17.98 -9.10
CA VAL A 172 4.96 -19.38 -8.94
C VAL A 172 4.13 -19.50 -7.67
N ASN A 173 3.03 -20.22 -7.74
CA ASN A 173 2.23 -20.55 -6.57
C ASN A 173 3.05 -21.50 -5.66
N PRO A 174 3.28 -21.17 -4.39
CA PRO A 174 4.09 -22.00 -3.50
C PRO A 174 3.50 -23.38 -3.20
N GLN A 175 2.20 -23.58 -3.40
CA GLN A 175 1.53 -24.86 -3.14
C GLN A 175 1.50 -25.79 -4.37
N THR A 176 1.42 -25.23 -5.57
CA THR A 176 1.18 -26.03 -6.80
C THR A 176 2.38 -26.14 -7.71
N ARG A 177 3.54 -25.64 -7.32
CA ARG A 177 4.81 -25.62 -8.09
C ARG A 177 4.85 -26.48 -9.33
#